data_454d7ef5bbf02faa3ca8bead42a529e5
#
_entry.id   454d7ef5bbf02faa3ca8bead42a529e5
#
_cell.length_a   1.000
_cell.length_b   1.000
_cell.length_c   1.000
_cell.angle_alpha   90.00
_cell.angle_beta   90.00
_cell.angle_gamma   90.00
#
_symmetry.space_group_name_H-M   'P 1'
#
loop_
_entity.id
_entity.type
_entity.pdbx_description
1 polymer ?
#
loop_
_entity_poly.entity_id
_entity_poly.type
_entity_poly.pdbx_seq_one_letter_code
_entity_poly.pdbx_strand_id
1 'polypeptide(L)'
;MRQVISNDLSDQSKTDEHKPPATGRRNFLATAVAAVAVPAAATATSVFAGTDKFGRDRDWTGVQTVTYPEPAFEVMDNRFTGRQGNATLQRIWHGTGNDAALWCEGPVWMGDWGCLLWSDIPNNRVLRWSEDDNHVSVYQSDSGYSNGHSRDNQGRLIALEHDTRRVRRREYDGSWTILCDSFNGKKLNSPNDAAVHPDGSIYFTDPGYGIMGPYEGHKAEFELPTRVYRIDPAGKVTIAAEGPMRRPNGICFSPDYKRCYVVDTGATDGPGNPANIIVFDVKGLALSNPRVFADFAPGFTDGIRCDTNGNVWCGWGWGGVDTNGVRVHHPDGTLLAFLHTPEVIANLCFGGVKRNRLFMCGSTSIYSVYVNAVGHAMS
;
A
#
# COMPACT_ATOMS: atom_id res chain seq x y z
N MET A 1 22.89 -7.57 -60.49
CA MET A 1 24.00 -6.63 -60.68
C MET A 1 24.49 -6.35 -59.26
N ARG A 2 25.51 -7.04 -58.71
CA ARG A 2 26.97 -6.89 -58.82
C ARG A 2 27.35 -5.39 -58.65
N GLN A 3 28.07 -5.00 -57.61
CA GLN A 3 29.45 -5.19 -57.14
C GLN A 3 29.56 -4.65 -55.71
N VAL A 4 30.07 -5.25 -54.58
CA VAL A 4 31.40 -5.81 -54.27
C VAL A 4 32.63 -4.92 -54.65
N ILE A 5 33.35 -4.44 -53.68
CA ILE A 5 34.80 -4.21 -53.50
C ILE A 5 34.98 -3.74 -52.05
N SER A 6 35.60 -4.37 -51.09
CA SER A 6 36.86 -5.04 -50.71
C SER A 6 38.12 -4.18 -50.75
N ASN A 7 38.91 -4.40 -49.66
CA ASN A 7 40.33 -4.19 -49.48
C ASN A 7 40.77 -2.86 -48.82
N ASP A 8 41.80 -2.78 -48.01
CA ASP A 8 42.74 -3.74 -47.47
C ASP A 8 43.65 -3.05 -46.42
N LEU A 9 44.10 -3.77 -45.45
CA LEU A 9 45.34 -3.89 -44.71
C LEU A 9 46.40 -2.75 -44.72
N SER A 10 46.94 -2.49 -43.53
CA SER A 10 48.36 -2.66 -43.08
C SER A 10 48.69 -1.66 -41.99
N ASP A 11 49.09 -2.09 -40.84
CA ASP A 11 50.32 -2.66 -40.29
C ASP A 11 51.36 -1.58 -39.93
N GLN A 12 51.80 -1.61 -38.73
CA GLN A 12 53.14 -1.54 -38.17
C GLN A 12 53.22 -0.94 -36.75
N SER A 13 53.44 -1.84 -35.85
CA SER A 13 54.41 -1.93 -34.76
C SER A 13 55.42 -0.76 -34.57
N LYS A 14 55.65 -0.38 -33.31
CA LYS A 14 57.00 -0.34 -32.70
C LYS A 14 56.91 -0.25 -31.19
N THR A 15 57.60 -1.19 -30.60
CA THR A 15 58.07 -1.33 -29.22
C THR A 15 59.04 -0.23 -28.85
N ASP A 16 59.01 0.21 -27.58
CA ASP A 16 60.25 0.61 -26.87
C ASP A 16 60.12 0.30 -25.37
N GLU A 17 60.98 -0.64 -24.97
CA GLU A 17 61.31 -0.95 -23.59
C GLU A 17 62.18 0.15 -22.98
N HIS A 18 61.94 0.53 -21.73
CA HIS A 18 63.00 1.06 -20.87
C HIS A 18 62.86 0.52 -19.45
N LYS A 19 63.91 -0.22 -19.05
CA LYS A 19 64.15 -0.81 -17.74
C LYS A 19 64.99 0.14 -16.90
N PRO A 20 64.95 0.09 -15.56
CA PRO A 20 65.47 1.11 -14.64
C PRO A 20 66.92 0.90 -14.20
N PRO A 21 67.50 1.85 -13.49
CA PRO A 21 68.73 1.58 -12.73
C PRO A 21 68.46 1.36 -11.24
N ALA A 22 69.10 0.32 -10.72
CA ALA A 22 69.27 0.04 -9.30
C ALA A 22 70.34 0.93 -8.68
N THR A 23 70.12 1.32 -7.40
CA THR A 23 71.13 1.16 -6.33
C THR A 23 70.71 1.91 -5.07
N GLY A 24 70.99 1.29 -3.90
CA GLY A 24 71.15 2.02 -2.65
C GLY A 24 70.57 1.29 -1.41
N ARG A 25 71.32 0.26 -0.96
CA ARG A 25 71.12 -0.27 0.41
C ARG A 25 71.53 0.78 1.44
N ARG A 26 70.66 1.09 2.37
CA ARG A 26 71.03 1.57 3.70
C ARG A 26 70.18 0.84 4.75
N ASN A 27 70.89 0.05 5.56
CA ASN A 27 70.36 -0.59 6.75
C ASN A 27 70.02 0.47 7.79
N PHE A 28 68.81 0.42 8.29
CA PHE A 28 68.47 1.00 9.58
C PHE A 28 67.88 -0.12 10.44
N LEU A 29 68.52 -0.38 11.54
CA LEU A 29 68.00 -1.17 12.65
C LEU A 29 66.74 -0.46 13.13
N ALA A 30 65.58 -1.13 13.04
CA ALA A 30 64.39 -0.73 13.72
C ALA A 30 64.11 -1.72 14.86
N THR A 31 64.16 -1.18 16.04
CA THR A 31 63.84 -1.83 17.31
C THR A 31 62.38 -2.32 17.24
N ALA A 32 62.21 -3.63 17.39
CA ALA A 32 60.88 -4.21 17.46
C ALA A 32 60.24 -3.85 18.82
N VAL A 33 59.29 -2.94 18.82
CA VAL A 33 58.35 -2.76 19.90
C VAL A 33 57.24 -3.79 19.66
N ALA A 34 57.21 -4.81 20.50
CA ALA A 34 56.11 -5.77 20.53
C ALA A 34 54.82 -5.03 20.99
N ALA A 35 53.99 -4.69 20.03
CA ALA A 35 52.62 -4.29 20.32
C ALA A 35 51.83 -5.53 20.75
N VAL A 36 51.57 -5.63 22.02
CA VAL A 36 50.55 -6.58 22.54
C VAL A 36 49.23 -6.18 21.94
N ALA A 37 48.78 -6.94 20.96
CA ALA A 37 47.42 -6.84 20.45
C ALA A 37 46.47 -7.27 21.57
N VAL A 38 45.88 -6.31 22.26
CA VAL A 38 44.69 -6.55 23.07
C VAL A 38 43.60 -6.94 22.06
N PRO A 39 43.01 -8.16 22.19
CA PRO A 39 41.87 -8.44 21.33
C PRO A 39 40.79 -7.39 21.67
N ALA A 40 40.44 -6.59 20.68
CA ALA A 40 39.22 -5.81 20.76
C ALA A 40 38.09 -6.82 21.00
N ALA A 41 37.63 -6.89 22.24
CA ALA A 41 36.39 -7.53 22.54
C ALA A 41 35.36 -6.84 21.65
N ALA A 42 34.95 -7.55 20.60
CA ALA A 42 33.76 -7.19 19.87
C ALA A 42 32.66 -7.18 20.93
N THR A 43 32.36 -6.01 21.45
CA THR A 43 31.11 -5.77 22.13
C THR A 43 30.07 -6.12 21.09
N ALA A 44 29.50 -7.32 21.21
CA ALA A 44 28.24 -7.63 20.62
C ALA A 44 27.30 -6.54 21.17
N THR A 45 27.18 -5.44 20.44
CA THR A 45 26.10 -4.50 20.62
C THR A 45 24.85 -5.35 20.44
N SER A 46 24.20 -5.60 21.57
CA SER A 46 22.89 -6.21 21.56
C SER A 46 22.06 -5.39 20.60
N VAL A 47 21.65 -6.00 19.48
CA VAL A 47 20.73 -5.43 18.48
C VAL A 47 19.33 -5.36 19.09
N PHE A 48 19.26 -4.93 20.35
CA PHE A 48 18.07 -4.54 21.06
C PHE A 48 18.18 -3.06 21.30
N ALA A 49 17.91 -2.29 20.31
CA ALA A 49 17.84 -0.88 20.53
C ALA A 49 16.62 -0.24 19.89
N GLY A 50 15.48 -0.88 20.02
CA GLY A 50 14.25 -0.14 19.96
C GLY A 50 13.96 0.40 21.36
N THR A 51 13.93 1.69 21.58
CA THR A 51 13.43 2.31 22.80
C THR A 51 11.92 2.42 22.81
N ASP A 52 11.31 2.27 21.65
CA ASP A 52 9.87 2.29 21.48
C ASP A 52 9.24 0.96 21.91
N LYS A 53 8.33 1.03 22.89
CA LYS A 53 7.63 -0.15 23.43
C LYS A 53 6.87 -0.96 22.37
N PHE A 54 6.54 -0.35 21.24
CA PHE A 54 5.87 -0.99 20.10
C PHE A 54 6.84 -1.49 19.03
N GLY A 55 8.15 -1.25 19.20
CA GLY A 55 9.20 -1.69 18.28
C GLY A 55 9.13 -1.04 16.90
N ARG A 56 8.60 0.20 16.79
CA ARG A 56 8.58 0.98 15.54
C ARG A 56 9.98 1.37 15.07
N ASP A 57 10.91 1.52 16.01
CA ASP A 57 12.32 1.90 15.81
C ASP A 57 13.27 0.69 15.69
N ARG A 58 12.72 -0.55 15.55
CA ARG A 58 13.52 -1.75 15.31
C ARG A 58 14.33 -1.63 14.03
N ASP A 59 15.43 -2.37 13.92
CA ASP A 59 16.17 -2.48 12.68
C ASP A 59 15.35 -3.24 11.62
N TRP A 60 14.97 -2.54 10.56
CA TRP A 60 14.19 -3.09 9.45
C TRP A 60 15.09 -3.59 8.31
N THR A 61 16.43 -3.47 8.41
CA THR A 61 17.35 -3.74 7.30
C THR A 61 18.05 -5.10 7.38
N GLY A 62 18.04 -5.74 8.54
CA GLY A 62 18.79 -6.97 8.80
C GLY A 62 17.91 -8.14 9.23
N VAL A 63 18.59 -9.20 9.72
CA VAL A 63 17.90 -10.30 10.41
C VAL A 63 17.40 -9.78 11.75
N GLN A 64 16.11 -9.54 11.81
CA GLN A 64 15.47 -9.01 13.02
C GLN A 64 15.42 -10.05 14.13
N THR A 65 15.78 -9.63 15.33
CA THR A 65 15.41 -10.40 16.52
C THR A 65 13.91 -10.25 16.73
N VAL A 66 13.20 -11.36 16.73
CA VAL A 66 11.74 -11.38 16.90
C VAL A 66 11.40 -11.57 18.36
N THR A 67 10.45 -10.77 18.84
CA THR A 67 9.88 -10.91 20.18
C THR A 67 8.41 -11.30 20.05
N TYR A 68 8.00 -12.31 20.77
CA TYR A 68 6.62 -12.77 20.79
C TYR A 68 5.98 -12.53 22.17
N PRO A 69 4.68 -12.20 22.20
CA PRO A 69 3.86 -11.80 21.04
C PRO A 69 4.35 -10.48 20.44
N GLU A 70 4.03 -10.22 19.17
CA GLU A 70 4.43 -9.00 18.46
C GLU A 70 4.06 -7.73 19.25
N PRO A 71 5.06 -6.93 19.67
CA PRO A 71 4.82 -5.77 20.53
C PRO A 71 4.07 -4.63 19.83
N ALA A 72 4.06 -4.60 18.49
CA ALA A 72 3.32 -3.60 17.74
C ALA A 72 1.80 -3.67 17.96
N PHE A 73 1.28 -4.82 18.41
CA PHE A 73 -0.14 -4.95 18.78
C PHE A 73 -0.42 -4.47 20.19
N GLU A 74 -1.14 -3.36 20.32
CA GLU A 74 -1.76 -2.89 21.54
C GLU A 74 -3.22 -3.34 21.57
N VAL A 75 -3.58 -4.23 22.51
CA VAL A 75 -4.95 -4.73 22.67
C VAL A 75 -5.71 -3.81 23.59
N MET A 76 -6.81 -3.23 23.11
CA MET A 76 -7.63 -2.26 23.82
C MET A 76 -8.88 -2.90 24.45
N ASP A 77 -9.37 -4.00 23.85
CA ASP A 77 -10.55 -4.72 24.31
C ASP A 77 -10.28 -6.25 24.22
N ASN A 78 -10.68 -6.98 25.24
CA ASN A 78 -10.45 -8.42 25.37
C ASN A 78 -11.18 -9.28 24.33
N ARG A 79 -12.13 -8.71 23.58
CA ARG A 79 -12.77 -9.35 22.43
C ARG A 79 -11.83 -9.47 21.23
N PHE A 80 -10.70 -8.76 21.22
CA PHE A 80 -9.73 -8.88 20.15
C PHE A 80 -8.96 -10.20 20.21
N THR A 81 -9.19 -11.05 19.25
CA THR A 81 -8.49 -12.34 19.08
C THR A 81 -7.61 -12.38 17.83
N GLY A 82 -7.47 -11.24 17.13
CA GLY A 82 -6.80 -11.17 15.83
C GLY A 82 -5.27 -11.27 15.90
N ARG A 83 -4.64 -11.10 17.08
CA ARG A 83 -3.18 -11.22 17.21
C ARG A 83 -2.75 -12.69 17.18
N GLN A 84 -1.89 -13.03 16.22
CA GLN A 84 -1.25 -14.33 16.16
C GLN A 84 -0.07 -14.37 17.14
N GLY A 85 0.01 -15.40 17.99
CA GLY A 85 0.96 -15.47 19.10
C GLY A 85 2.43 -15.61 18.67
N ASN A 86 2.69 -16.11 17.45
CA ASN A 86 4.03 -16.40 16.92
C ASN A 86 4.24 -15.79 15.52
N ALA A 87 3.56 -14.70 15.21
CA ALA A 87 3.79 -13.90 14.00
C ALA A 87 4.41 -12.56 14.36
N THR A 88 5.26 -12.06 13.50
CA THR A 88 5.91 -10.76 13.64
C THR A 88 5.53 -9.83 12.51
N LEU A 89 5.51 -8.53 12.79
CA LEU A 89 5.38 -7.49 11.78
C LEU A 89 6.66 -7.41 10.96
N GLN A 90 6.54 -7.51 9.65
CA GLN A 90 7.64 -7.48 8.69
C GLN A 90 7.47 -6.29 7.75
N ARG A 91 8.55 -5.63 7.40
CA ARG A 91 8.63 -4.74 6.24
C ARG A 91 9.13 -5.57 5.07
N ILE A 92 8.21 -5.99 4.19
CA ILE A 92 8.54 -6.88 3.07
C ILE A 92 9.13 -6.13 1.87
N TRP A 93 8.93 -4.82 1.81
CA TRP A 93 9.53 -3.97 0.81
C TRP A 93 9.65 -2.53 1.32
N HIS A 94 10.67 -1.83 0.84
CA HIS A 94 10.90 -0.41 1.04
C HIS A 94 11.57 0.17 -0.19
N GLY A 95 10.92 1.10 -0.85
CA GLY A 95 11.46 1.75 -2.03
C GLY A 95 12.56 2.73 -1.66
N THR A 96 13.75 2.53 -2.23
CA THR A 96 14.93 3.38 -1.99
C THR A 96 15.69 3.65 -3.28
N GLY A 97 16.50 4.70 -3.29
CA GLY A 97 17.33 5.05 -4.45
C GLY A 97 16.50 5.30 -5.70
N ASN A 98 16.83 4.65 -6.80
CA ASN A 98 16.12 4.79 -8.07
C ASN A 98 14.70 4.17 -8.05
N ASP A 99 14.43 3.29 -7.09
CA ASP A 99 13.13 2.65 -6.90
C ASP A 99 12.33 3.27 -5.74
N ALA A 100 12.75 4.45 -5.28
CA ALA A 100 12.07 5.13 -4.18
C ALA A 100 10.57 5.26 -4.44
N ALA A 101 9.78 4.77 -3.49
CA ALA A 101 8.34 5.02 -3.47
C ALA A 101 8.07 6.39 -2.86
N LEU A 102 7.01 7.03 -3.32
CA LEU A 102 6.57 8.32 -2.80
C LEU A 102 5.28 8.17 -1.99
N TRP A 103 4.34 7.37 -2.48
CA TRP A 103 3.09 7.10 -1.78
C TRP A 103 2.49 5.77 -2.21
N CYS A 104 2.65 4.76 -1.34
CA CYS A 104 2.09 3.42 -1.56
C CYS A 104 0.61 3.39 -1.19
N GLU A 105 -0.23 2.90 -2.11
CA GLU A 105 -1.68 2.86 -1.97
C GLU A 105 -2.31 1.66 -2.69
N GLY A 106 -3.60 1.46 -2.48
CA GLY A 106 -4.44 0.55 -3.22
C GLY A 106 -3.97 -0.90 -3.27
N PRO A 107 -3.63 -1.53 -2.14
CA PRO A 107 -3.14 -2.89 -2.15
C PRO A 107 -4.26 -3.87 -2.48
N VAL A 108 -3.97 -4.84 -3.35
CA VAL A 108 -4.86 -5.94 -3.67
C VAL A 108 -4.10 -7.26 -3.78
N TRP A 109 -4.60 -8.29 -3.12
CA TRP A 109 -4.05 -9.64 -3.25
C TRP A 109 -4.67 -10.37 -4.45
N MET A 110 -3.84 -10.71 -5.43
CA MET A 110 -4.22 -11.49 -6.60
C MET A 110 -3.93 -12.97 -6.34
N GLY A 111 -4.88 -13.68 -5.69
CA GLY A 111 -4.67 -15.05 -5.23
C GLY A 111 -4.34 -16.04 -6.34
N ASP A 112 -4.94 -15.87 -7.53
CA ASP A 112 -4.68 -16.72 -8.68
C ASP A 112 -3.26 -16.50 -9.27
N TRP A 113 -2.64 -15.37 -8.96
CA TRP A 113 -1.29 -15.03 -9.40
C TRP A 113 -0.24 -15.17 -8.29
N GLY A 114 -0.66 -15.45 -7.05
CA GLY A 114 0.24 -15.54 -5.89
C GLY A 114 0.99 -14.23 -5.60
N CYS A 115 0.36 -13.08 -5.82
CA CYS A 115 1.05 -11.80 -5.69
C CYS A 115 0.20 -10.70 -5.07
N LEU A 116 0.89 -9.72 -4.48
CA LEU A 116 0.33 -8.43 -4.07
C LEU A 116 0.60 -7.40 -5.17
N LEU A 117 -0.42 -6.65 -5.53
CA LEU A 117 -0.28 -5.43 -6.33
C LEU A 117 -0.57 -4.21 -5.44
N TRP A 118 0.09 -3.09 -5.72
CA TRP A 118 -0.19 -1.79 -5.10
C TRP A 118 0.25 -0.65 -6.00
N SER A 119 -0.36 0.50 -5.84
CA SER A 119 0.02 1.74 -6.50
C SER A 119 1.17 2.44 -5.77
N ASP A 120 2.07 3.03 -6.52
CA ASP A 120 2.96 4.11 -6.11
C ASP A 120 2.51 5.32 -6.93
N ILE A 121 1.51 6.04 -6.39
CA ILE A 121 0.69 6.98 -7.16
C ILE A 121 1.52 8.08 -7.80
N PRO A 122 2.37 8.84 -7.04
CA PRO A 122 3.10 9.97 -7.64
C PRO A 122 4.14 9.54 -8.69
N ASN A 123 4.61 8.30 -8.62
CA ASN A 123 5.49 7.72 -9.64
C ASN A 123 4.72 7.11 -10.83
N ASN A 124 3.40 7.25 -10.85
CA ASN A 124 2.51 6.79 -11.92
C ASN A 124 2.72 5.32 -12.30
N ARG A 125 2.87 4.45 -11.30
CA ARG A 125 3.15 3.03 -11.50
C ARG A 125 2.38 2.13 -10.52
N VAL A 126 2.14 0.89 -10.96
CA VAL A 126 1.68 -0.22 -10.11
C VAL A 126 2.84 -1.19 -9.93
N LEU A 127 3.12 -1.55 -8.70
CA LEU A 127 4.15 -2.50 -8.32
C LEU A 127 3.52 -3.86 -8.00
N ARG A 128 4.33 -4.92 -8.13
CA ARG A 128 3.97 -6.29 -7.83
C ARG A 128 5.02 -6.94 -6.95
N TRP A 129 4.61 -7.48 -5.82
CA TRP A 129 5.42 -8.38 -5.01
C TRP A 129 4.94 -9.82 -5.22
N SER A 130 5.85 -10.71 -5.59
CA SER A 130 5.60 -12.14 -5.76
C SER A 130 5.92 -12.89 -4.46
N GLU A 131 4.99 -13.71 -3.97
CA GLU A 131 5.17 -14.44 -2.71
C GLU A 131 6.25 -15.53 -2.82
N ASP A 132 6.40 -16.15 -3.99
CA ASP A 132 7.27 -17.30 -4.20
C ASP A 132 8.77 -16.96 -4.06
N ASP A 133 9.19 -15.80 -4.53
CA ASP A 133 10.60 -15.39 -4.58
C ASP A 133 10.90 -14.08 -3.83
N ASN A 134 9.87 -13.51 -3.20
CA ASN A 134 9.95 -12.23 -2.48
C ASN A 134 10.44 -11.06 -3.38
N HIS A 135 10.23 -11.15 -4.69
CA HIS A 135 10.68 -10.17 -5.66
C HIS A 135 9.64 -9.09 -5.91
N VAL A 136 10.08 -7.82 -5.99
CA VAL A 136 9.25 -6.69 -6.40
C VAL A 136 9.61 -6.26 -7.81
N SER A 137 8.60 -6.08 -8.65
CA SER A 137 8.74 -5.63 -10.02
C SER A 137 7.68 -4.58 -10.36
N VAL A 138 7.93 -3.78 -11.39
CA VAL A 138 6.92 -2.91 -11.96
C VAL A 138 5.92 -3.76 -12.74
N TYR A 139 4.67 -3.79 -12.27
CA TYR A 139 3.57 -4.48 -12.96
C TYR A 139 3.04 -3.64 -14.12
N GLN A 140 2.91 -2.33 -13.90
CA GLN A 140 2.42 -1.38 -14.90
C GLN A 140 3.09 -0.02 -14.72
N SER A 141 3.68 0.50 -15.78
CA SER A 141 4.07 1.91 -15.93
C SER A 141 2.91 2.69 -16.55
N ASP A 142 2.92 4.01 -16.39
CA ASP A 142 1.87 4.90 -16.90
C ASP A 142 0.47 4.40 -16.50
N SER A 143 0.32 4.19 -15.19
CA SER A 143 -0.88 3.61 -14.59
C SER A 143 -2.09 4.56 -14.62
N GLY A 144 -1.95 5.78 -15.12
CA GLY A 144 -2.95 6.84 -15.04
C GLY A 144 -3.10 7.39 -13.63
N TYR A 145 -2.00 7.35 -12.86
CA TYR A 145 -2.00 7.66 -11.42
C TYR A 145 -3.02 6.80 -10.68
N SER A 146 -2.99 5.47 -10.95
CA SER A 146 -3.88 4.53 -10.26
C SER A 146 -3.74 4.66 -8.76
N ASN A 147 -4.86 4.64 -8.03
CA ASN A 147 -4.92 4.60 -6.58
C ASN A 147 -5.42 3.22 -6.13
N GLY A 148 -6.69 3.08 -5.82
CA GLY A 148 -7.27 1.86 -5.30
C GLY A 148 -7.35 0.73 -6.32
N HIS A 149 -7.26 -0.49 -5.81
CA HIS A 149 -7.52 -1.69 -6.58
C HIS A 149 -8.49 -2.60 -5.83
N SER A 150 -9.23 -3.39 -6.60
CA SER A 150 -10.10 -4.44 -6.09
C SER A 150 -10.13 -5.62 -7.06
N ARG A 151 -10.87 -6.67 -6.73
CA ARG A 151 -11.10 -7.82 -7.62
C ARG A 151 -12.59 -8.00 -7.85
N ASP A 152 -12.98 -8.28 -9.09
CA ASP A 152 -14.35 -8.68 -9.33
C ASP A 152 -14.61 -10.15 -8.92
N ASN A 153 -15.87 -10.58 -9.02
CA ASN A 153 -16.29 -11.95 -8.64
C ASN A 153 -15.63 -13.04 -9.49
N GLN A 154 -15.00 -12.69 -10.61
CA GLN A 154 -14.23 -13.59 -11.47
C GLN A 154 -12.71 -13.50 -11.22
N GLY A 155 -12.27 -12.73 -10.23
CA GLY A 155 -10.86 -12.56 -9.88
C GLY A 155 -10.10 -11.57 -10.76
N ARG A 156 -10.78 -10.82 -11.65
CA ARG A 156 -10.14 -9.83 -12.51
C ARG A 156 -9.84 -8.56 -11.73
N LEU A 157 -8.69 -7.96 -12.03
CA LEU A 157 -8.26 -6.71 -11.39
C LEU A 157 -9.15 -5.54 -11.82
N ILE A 158 -9.65 -4.80 -10.84
CA ILE A 158 -10.27 -3.47 -11.00
C ILE A 158 -9.24 -2.44 -10.55
N ALA A 159 -9.08 -1.37 -11.33
CA ALA A 159 -8.18 -0.25 -11.04
C ALA A 159 -8.95 1.08 -11.13
N LEU A 160 -8.69 1.95 -10.16
CA LEU A 160 -9.25 3.28 -10.08
C LEU A 160 -8.14 4.28 -10.38
N GLU A 161 -8.29 5.04 -11.45
CA GLU A 161 -7.26 5.94 -11.96
C GLU A 161 -7.61 7.40 -11.68
N HIS A 162 -6.69 8.08 -11.03
CA HIS A 162 -6.86 9.48 -10.63
C HIS A 162 -6.82 10.43 -11.82
N ASP A 163 -5.77 10.36 -12.63
CA ASP A 163 -5.53 11.34 -13.69
C ASP A 163 -6.42 11.11 -14.91
N THR A 164 -6.61 9.87 -15.29
CA THR A 164 -7.52 9.51 -16.39
C THR A 164 -8.99 9.53 -15.97
N ARG A 165 -9.26 9.71 -14.65
CA ARG A 165 -10.59 9.92 -14.05
C ARG A 165 -11.56 8.80 -14.40
N ARG A 166 -11.12 7.52 -14.21
CA ARG A 166 -11.90 6.37 -14.65
C ARG A 166 -11.70 5.14 -13.76
N VAL A 167 -12.69 4.24 -13.81
CA VAL A 167 -12.64 2.89 -13.28
C VAL A 167 -12.49 1.93 -14.45
N ARG A 168 -11.51 1.02 -14.38
CA ARG A 168 -11.30 0.03 -15.44
C ARG A 168 -11.03 -1.36 -14.87
N ARG A 169 -11.16 -2.37 -15.72
CA ARG A 169 -10.95 -3.77 -15.38
C ARG A 169 -9.96 -4.42 -16.34
N ARG A 170 -9.03 -5.20 -15.78
CA ARG A 170 -8.11 -6.03 -16.54
C ARG A 170 -8.80 -7.31 -16.95
N GLU A 171 -8.91 -7.57 -18.24
CA GLU A 171 -9.49 -8.79 -18.77
C GLU A 171 -8.48 -9.95 -18.79
N TYR A 172 -8.95 -11.18 -18.95
CA TYR A 172 -8.08 -12.37 -18.94
C TYR A 172 -7.08 -12.39 -20.11
N ASP A 173 -7.43 -11.79 -21.24
CA ASP A 173 -6.53 -11.67 -22.40
C ASP A 173 -5.47 -10.58 -22.23
N GLY A 174 -5.51 -9.87 -21.10
CA GLY A 174 -4.60 -8.80 -20.79
C GLY A 174 -5.02 -7.43 -21.29
N SER A 175 -6.14 -7.30 -21.96
CA SER A 175 -6.71 -6.01 -22.34
C SER A 175 -7.34 -5.27 -21.14
N TRP A 176 -7.68 -4.00 -21.32
CA TRP A 176 -8.37 -3.20 -20.32
C TRP A 176 -9.73 -2.74 -20.83
N THR A 177 -10.77 -2.96 -20.04
CA THR A 177 -12.11 -2.44 -20.27
C THR A 177 -12.36 -1.25 -19.36
N ILE A 178 -12.75 -0.11 -19.92
CA ILE A 178 -13.24 1.03 -19.14
C ILE A 178 -14.65 0.69 -18.66
N LEU A 179 -14.83 0.66 -17.35
CA LEU A 179 -16.13 0.39 -16.71
C LEU A 179 -16.93 1.67 -16.48
N CYS A 180 -16.24 2.76 -16.14
CA CYS A 180 -16.83 4.08 -15.93
C CYS A 180 -15.76 5.17 -16.04
N ASP A 181 -16.04 6.25 -16.77
CA ASP A 181 -15.22 7.46 -16.84
C ASP A 181 -16.05 8.74 -16.67
N SER A 182 -17.39 8.61 -16.62
CA SER A 182 -18.31 9.74 -16.58
C SER A 182 -19.64 9.36 -15.94
N PHE A 183 -20.33 10.36 -15.45
CA PHE A 183 -21.70 10.26 -14.96
C PHE A 183 -22.53 11.43 -15.45
N ASN A 184 -23.67 11.16 -16.12
CA ASN A 184 -24.56 12.17 -16.69
C ASN A 184 -23.83 13.17 -17.62
N GLY A 185 -22.88 12.67 -18.43
CA GLY A 185 -22.11 13.46 -19.39
C GLY A 185 -20.99 14.32 -18.80
N LYS A 186 -20.73 14.20 -17.50
CA LYS A 186 -19.62 14.87 -16.79
C LYS A 186 -18.58 13.85 -16.38
N LYS A 187 -17.31 14.23 -16.43
CA LYS A 187 -16.22 13.36 -15.99
C LYS A 187 -16.30 13.10 -14.49
N LEU A 188 -15.90 11.88 -14.06
CA LEU A 188 -15.65 11.58 -12.65
C LEU A 188 -14.60 12.56 -12.10
N ASN A 189 -14.54 12.74 -10.78
CA ASN A 189 -13.52 13.60 -10.20
C ASN A 189 -12.16 12.89 -10.22
N SER A 190 -12.00 11.87 -9.40
CA SER A 190 -10.80 11.04 -9.35
C SER A 190 -11.12 9.83 -8.47
N PRO A 191 -11.59 8.73 -9.08
CA PRO A 191 -11.98 7.52 -8.38
C PRO A 191 -10.85 7.00 -7.48
N ASN A 192 -11.19 6.62 -6.24
CA ASN A 192 -10.19 6.34 -5.20
C ASN A 192 -10.16 4.88 -4.76
N ASP A 193 -11.19 4.35 -4.11
CA ASP A 193 -11.25 2.95 -3.65
C ASP A 193 -12.57 2.28 -4.06
N ALA A 194 -12.59 0.94 -4.08
CA ALA A 194 -13.75 0.18 -4.52
C ALA A 194 -13.99 -1.09 -3.71
N ALA A 195 -15.28 -1.41 -3.52
CA ALA A 195 -15.76 -2.66 -2.96
C ALA A 195 -16.72 -3.36 -3.93
N VAL A 196 -16.56 -4.66 -4.08
CA VAL A 196 -17.38 -5.48 -4.98
C VAL A 196 -18.45 -6.22 -4.19
N HIS A 197 -19.70 -6.14 -4.66
CA HIS A 197 -20.83 -6.83 -4.08
C HIS A 197 -21.03 -8.21 -4.75
N PRO A 198 -21.61 -9.22 -4.07
CA PRO A 198 -21.81 -10.56 -4.64
C PRO A 198 -22.63 -10.62 -5.93
N ASP A 199 -23.50 -9.63 -6.16
CA ASP A 199 -24.26 -9.52 -7.43
C ASP A 199 -23.41 -9.08 -8.63
N GLY A 200 -22.11 -8.76 -8.40
CA GLY A 200 -21.17 -8.26 -9.40
C GLY A 200 -21.13 -6.73 -9.52
N SER A 201 -21.93 -6.01 -8.73
CA SER A 201 -21.84 -4.55 -8.71
C SER A 201 -20.55 -4.08 -8.04
N ILE A 202 -20.00 -2.98 -8.57
CA ILE A 202 -18.80 -2.33 -8.05
C ILE A 202 -19.22 -0.99 -7.45
N TYR A 203 -18.98 -0.82 -6.16
CA TYR A 203 -19.15 0.47 -5.47
C TYR A 203 -17.80 1.15 -5.38
N PHE A 204 -17.74 2.42 -5.76
CA PHE A 204 -16.49 3.16 -5.72
C PHE A 204 -16.69 4.58 -5.22
N THR A 205 -15.65 5.12 -4.60
CA THR A 205 -15.59 6.48 -4.05
C THR A 205 -14.93 7.43 -5.05
N ASP A 206 -15.37 8.70 -5.07
CA ASP A 206 -14.89 9.72 -6.00
C ASP A 206 -14.60 11.06 -5.28
N PRO A 207 -13.56 11.10 -4.40
CA PRO A 207 -13.26 12.27 -3.56
C PRO A 207 -12.57 13.43 -4.29
N GLY A 208 -11.84 13.14 -5.39
CA GLY A 208 -11.19 14.13 -6.22
C GLY A 208 -9.72 14.43 -5.90
N TYR A 209 -9.00 13.62 -5.13
CA TYR A 209 -7.60 13.87 -4.77
C TYR A 209 -6.68 14.01 -5.98
N GLY A 210 -6.85 13.16 -7.00
CA GLY A 210 -6.03 13.18 -8.21
C GLY A 210 -6.18 14.41 -9.09
N ILE A 211 -7.19 15.27 -8.85
CA ILE A 211 -7.39 16.53 -9.59
C ILE A 211 -7.12 17.79 -8.76
N MET A 212 -6.68 17.64 -7.50
CA MET A 212 -6.40 18.79 -6.64
C MET A 212 -5.02 19.42 -6.89
N GLY A 213 -4.08 18.65 -7.41
CA GLY A 213 -2.70 19.11 -7.63
C GLY A 213 -1.88 18.16 -8.49
N PRO A 214 -0.56 18.40 -8.61
CA PRO A 214 0.31 17.59 -9.48
C PRO A 214 0.94 16.36 -8.78
N TYR A 215 0.54 16.05 -7.56
CA TYR A 215 1.20 14.97 -6.81
C TYR A 215 0.62 13.59 -7.14
N GLU A 216 -0.71 13.48 -7.22
CA GLU A 216 -1.41 12.22 -7.49
C GLU A 216 -2.15 12.23 -8.85
N GLY A 217 -1.81 13.16 -9.72
CA GLY A 217 -2.43 13.36 -11.04
C GLY A 217 -2.17 14.77 -11.55
N HIS A 218 -3.14 15.36 -12.24
CA HIS A 218 -3.05 16.72 -12.75
C HIS A 218 -4.27 17.53 -12.35
N LYS A 219 -4.05 18.81 -12.01
CA LYS A 219 -5.12 19.72 -11.60
C LYS A 219 -6.21 19.81 -12.66
N ALA A 220 -7.45 19.59 -12.23
CA ALA A 220 -8.64 19.74 -13.06
C ALA A 220 -9.81 20.28 -12.23
N GLU A 221 -10.89 20.69 -12.91
CA GLU A 221 -12.10 21.16 -12.26
C GLU A 221 -12.98 20.00 -11.79
N PHE A 222 -13.64 20.20 -10.64
CA PHE A 222 -14.68 19.30 -10.16
C PHE A 222 -15.94 19.50 -11.00
N GLU A 223 -16.29 18.51 -11.81
CA GLU A 223 -17.51 18.52 -12.61
C GLU A 223 -18.70 17.91 -11.88
N LEU A 224 -18.42 17.05 -10.89
CA LEU A 224 -19.40 16.32 -10.08
C LEU A 224 -19.15 16.59 -8.59
N PRO A 225 -20.20 16.54 -7.74
CA PRO A 225 -20.00 16.43 -6.30
C PRO A 225 -19.26 15.16 -5.96
N THR A 226 -18.50 15.20 -4.84
CA THR A 226 -17.87 14.01 -4.25
C THR A 226 -18.93 13.03 -3.78
N ARG A 227 -18.82 11.74 -4.17
CA ARG A 227 -19.90 10.75 -3.96
C ARG A 227 -19.35 9.31 -3.93
N VAL A 228 -20.23 8.41 -3.54
CA VAL A 228 -20.12 6.98 -3.80
C VAL A 228 -21.00 6.62 -4.98
N TYR A 229 -20.42 6.01 -5.99
CA TYR A 229 -21.11 5.51 -7.17
C TYR A 229 -21.20 3.99 -7.16
N ARG A 230 -22.11 3.44 -7.94
CA ARG A 230 -22.25 2.01 -8.20
C ARG A 230 -22.33 1.77 -9.70
N ILE A 231 -21.50 0.85 -10.18
CA ILE A 231 -21.58 0.26 -11.53
C ILE A 231 -22.28 -1.09 -11.38
N ASP A 232 -23.40 -1.30 -12.04
CA ASP A 232 -24.06 -2.60 -12.01
C ASP A 232 -23.42 -3.59 -13.02
N PRO A 233 -23.80 -4.90 -12.98
CA PRO A 233 -23.24 -5.88 -13.91
C PRO A 233 -23.53 -5.60 -15.40
N ALA A 234 -24.53 -4.77 -15.70
CA ALA A 234 -24.86 -4.34 -17.04
C ALA A 234 -24.07 -3.09 -17.48
N GLY A 235 -23.21 -2.54 -16.58
CA GLY A 235 -22.42 -1.33 -16.83
C GLY A 235 -23.16 -0.01 -16.57
N LYS A 236 -24.39 -0.06 -16.01
CA LYS A 236 -25.12 1.16 -15.65
C LYS A 236 -24.56 1.77 -14.37
N VAL A 237 -24.21 3.06 -14.45
CA VAL A 237 -23.73 3.83 -13.31
C VAL A 237 -24.88 4.53 -12.59
N THR A 238 -24.90 4.46 -11.27
CA THR A 238 -25.86 5.12 -10.40
C THR A 238 -25.17 5.72 -9.17
N ILE A 239 -25.78 6.70 -8.53
CA ILE A 239 -25.35 7.17 -7.22
C ILE A 239 -25.72 6.11 -6.19
N ALA A 240 -24.74 5.60 -5.44
CA ALA A 240 -24.97 4.63 -4.37
C ALA A 240 -25.30 5.32 -3.04
N ALA A 241 -24.59 6.42 -2.70
CA ALA A 241 -24.86 7.27 -1.55
C ALA A 241 -24.58 8.73 -1.88
N GLU A 242 -25.45 9.62 -1.42
CA GLU A 242 -25.26 11.05 -1.38
C GLU A 242 -25.02 11.46 0.09
N GLY A 243 -23.99 12.34 0.35
CA GLY A 243 -23.72 12.83 1.71
C GLY A 243 -24.06 11.89 2.90
N PRO A 244 -23.73 12.27 4.07
CA PRO A 244 -23.08 13.53 4.52
C PRO A 244 -21.55 13.59 4.35
N MET A 245 -20.96 12.83 3.43
CA MET A 245 -19.51 12.72 3.24
C MET A 245 -18.94 13.89 2.47
N ARG A 246 -17.82 14.42 2.96
CA ARG A 246 -17.07 15.48 2.30
C ARG A 246 -16.02 14.94 1.33
N ARG A 247 -15.27 13.92 1.75
CA ARG A 247 -14.21 13.25 0.96
C ARG A 247 -14.33 11.75 1.13
N PRO A 248 -15.32 11.10 0.45
CA PRO A 248 -15.46 9.63 0.53
C PRO A 248 -14.19 8.95 0.00
N ASN A 249 -13.57 8.10 0.83
CA ASN A 249 -12.27 7.47 0.58
C ASN A 249 -12.41 5.93 0.65
N GLY A 250 -11.76 5.26 1.61
CA GLY A 250 -11.85 3.82 1.76
C GLY A 250 -13.28 3.30 1.88
N ILE A 251 -13.56 2.15 1.28
CA ILE A 251 -14.89 1.55 1.25
C ILE A 251 -14.82 0.04 1.43
N CYS A 252 -15.66 -0.54 2.28
CA CYS A 252 -15.84 -1.99 2.37
C CYS A 252 -17.25 -2.39 2.82
N PHE A 253 -17.64 -3.64 2.52
CA PHE A 253 -18.87 -4.24 3.02
C PHE A 253 -18.62 -5.08 4.27
N SER A 254 -19.64 -5.18 5.14
CA SER A 254 -19.69 -6.22 6.16
C SER A 254 -19.77 -7.61 5.50
N PRO A 255 -19.34 -8.70 6.18
CA PRO A 255 -19.36 -10.04 5.59
C PRO A 255 -20.75 -10.55 5.16
N ASP A 256 -21.79 -10.03 5.77
CA ASP A 256 -23.17 -10.36 5.42
C ASP A 256 -23.79 -9.39 4.38
N TYR A 257 -23.00 -8.44 3.88
CA TYR A 257 -23.39 -7.39 2.92
C TYR A 257 -24.60 -6.55 3.34
N LYS A 258 -24.93 -6.51 4.63
CA LYS A 258 -26.01 -5.67 5.14
C LYS A 258 -25.57 -4.28 5.53
N ARG A 259 -24.26 -4.07 5.64
CA ARG A 259 -23.65 -2.77 5.94
C ARG A 259 -22.56 -2.46 4.92
N CYS A 260 -22.45 -1.17 4.60
CA CYS A 260 -21.34 -0.62 3.85
C CYS A 260 -20.68 0.46 4.70
N TYR A 261 -19.37 0.38 4.86
CA TYR A 261 -18.55 1.36 5.56
C TYR A 261 -17.83 2.23 4.54
N VAL A 262 -17.92 3.54 4.71
CA VAL A 262 -17.23 4.52 3.84
C VAL A 262 -16.50 5.51 4.73
N VAL A 263 -15.23 5.68 4.47
CA VAL A 263 -14.40 6.67 5.17
C VAL A 263 -14.71 8.06 4.64
N ASP A 264 -14.82 9.03 5.54
CA ASP A 264 -14.80 10.46 5.20
C ASP A 264 -13.51 11.10 5.68
N THR A 265 -12.60 11.37 4.76
CA THR A 265 -11.34 12.09 4.99
C THR A 265 -11.48 13.61 4.83
N GLY A 266 -12.65 14.15 5.13
CA GLY A 266 -12.91 15.59 5.05
C GLY A 266 -11.93 16.45 5.81
N ALA A 267 -11.27 15.93 6.86
CA ALA A 267 -10.22 16.59 7.61
C ALA A 267 -9.05 17.08 6.74
N THR A 268 -8.84 16.48 5.56
CA THR A 268 -7.85 16.95 4.57
C THR A 268 -8.15 18.33 4.00
N ASP A 269 -9.39 18.78 4.07
CA ASP A 269 -9.82 20.14 3.67
C ASP A 269 -9.66 21.18 4.79
N GLY A 270 -9.12 20.78 5.94
CA GLY A 270 -8.83 21.67 7.06
C GLY A 270 -9.51 21.29 8.37
N PRO A 271 -9.14 21.97 9.47
CA PRO A 271 -9.64 21.68 10.81
C PRO A 271 -11.16 21.77 10.93
N GLY A 272 -11.75 20.88 11.73
CA GLY A 272 -13.18 20.85 12.01
C GLY A 272 -14.02 20.10 10.97
N ASN A 273 -13.41 19.62 9.88
CA ASN A 273 -14.07 18.73 8.93
C ASN A 273 -14.01 17.27 9.39
N PRO A 274 -14.89 16.39 8.86
CA PRO A 274 -14.98 14.99 9.28
C PRO A 274 -13.66 14.20 9.15
N ALA A 275 -13.39 13.37 10.14
CA ALA A 275 -12.33 12.35 10.15
C ALA A 275 -12.93 11.06 10.71
N ASN A 276 -13.90 10.48 10.01
CA ASN A 276 -14.70 9.38 10.54
C ASN A 276 -15.03 8.32 9.47
N ILE A 277 -15.62 7.24 9.92
CA ILE A 277 -16.26 6.26 9.05
C ILE A 277 -17.77 6.42 9.18
N ILE A 278 -18.44 6.51 8.04
CA ILE A 278 -19.89 6.45 7.95
C ILE A 278 -20.30 5.01 7.62
N VAL A 279 -21.21 4.45 8.40
CA VAL A 279 -21.82 3.16 8.09
C VAL A 279 -23.21 3.39 7.51
N PHE A 280 -23.49 2.68 6.41
CA PHE A 280 -24.79 2.64 5.74
C PHE A 280 -25.42 1.27 5.90
N ASP A 281 -26.75 1.23 5.95
CA ASP A 281 -27.50 0.00 5.73
C ASP A 281 -27.62 -0.25 4.22
N VAL A 282 -27.41 -1.49 3.80
CA VAL A 282 -27.58 -1.92 2.41
C VAL A 282 -28.99 -2.47 2.25
N LYS A 283 -29.86 -1.74 1.55
CA LYS A 283 -31.24 -2.16 1.25
C LYS A 283 -31.39 -2.40 -0.25
N GLY A 284 -31.48 -3.67 -0.62
CA GLY A 284 -31.29 -4.05 -2.02
C GLY A 284 -29.86 -3.66 -2.44
N LEU A 285 -29.73 -2.65 -3.31
CA LEU A 285 -28.44 -2.17 -3.82
C LEU A 285 -28.18 -0.69 -3.50
N ALA A 286 -29.06 -0.07 -2.70
CA ALA A 286 -28.92 1.31 -2.25
C ALA A 286 -28.29 1.37 -0.85
N LEU A 287 -27.41 2.35 -0.66
CA LEU A 287 -26.87 2.70 0.66
C LEU A 287 -27.80 3.70 1.33
N SER A 288 -28.25 3.40 2.53
CA SER A 288 -29.26 4.18 3.25
C SER A 288 -28.92 4.30 4.74
N ASN A 289 -29.63 5.18 5.44
CA ASN A 289 -29.50 5.35 6.89
C ASN A 289 -28.04 5.62 7.34
N PRO A 290 -27.37 6.69 6.84
CA PRO A 290 -26.00 7.01 7.21
C PRO A 290 -25.89 7.37 8.68
N ARG A 291 -24.85 6.86 9.35
CA ARG A 291 -24.49 7.18 10.74
C ARG A 291 -23.00 7.05 10.96
N VAL A 292 -22.46 7.83 11.88
CA VAL A 292 -21.04 7.72 12.26
C VAL A 292 -20.84 6.35 12.92
N PHE A 293 -19.86 5.61 12.41
CA PHE A 293 -19.42 4.33 12.96
C PHE A 293 -18.29 4.51 13.97
N ALA A 294 -17.26 5.28 13.61
CA ALA A 294 -16.11 5.57 14.46
C ALA A 294 -15.49 6.91 14.06
N ASP A 295 -14.90 7.61 15.04
CA ASP A 295 -14.14 8.83 14.86
C ASP A 295 -12.64 8.55 14.97
N PHE A 296 -11.84 9.25 14.19
CA PHE A 296 -10.40 9.03 14.07
C PHE A 296 -9.52 10.22 14.44
N ALA A 297 -10.09 11.31 14.94
CA ALA A 297 -9.29 12.41 15.44
C ALA A 297 -8.42 12.01 16.67
N PRO A 298 -7.17 12.48 16.82
CA PRO A 298 -6.41 13.27 15.87
C PRO A 298 -5.96 12.40 14.67
N GLY A 299 -5.81 13.04 13.50
CA GLY A 299 -5.54 12.33 12.25
C GLY A 299 -6.82 11.83 11.59
N PHE A 300 -6.70 10.90 10.66
CA PHE A 300 -7.84 10.29 9.98
C PHE A 300 -7.48 8.88 9.48
N THR A 301 -8.50 8.08 9.20
CA THR A 301 -8.36 6.79 8.52
C THR A 301 -8.50 6.98 7.02
N ASP A 302 -7.98 6.04 6.24
CA ASP A 302 -7.96 6.10 4.77
C ASP A 302 -8.54 4.81 4.18
N GLY A 303 -7.76 3.83 3.79
CA GLY A 303 -8.27 2.53 3.33
C GLY A 303 -8.75 1.64 4.47
N ILE A 304 -9.81 0.87 4.23
CA ILE A 304 -10.43 -0.01 5.21
C ILE A 304 -10.82 -1.37 4.63
N ARG A 305 -10.77 -2.43 5.44
CA ARG A 305 -11.24 -3.77 5.03
C ARG A 305 -11.91 -4.48 6.20
N CYS A 306 -12.88 -5.36 5.90
CA CYS A 306 -13.52 -6.21 6.91
C CYS A 306 -12.87 -7.59 6.98
N ASP A 307 -12.79 -8.16 8.19
CA ASP A 307 -12.54 -9.59 8.37
C ASP A 307 -13.88 -10.37 8.40
N THR A 308 -13.80 -11.70 8.40
CA THR A 308 -14.97 -12.59 8.41
C THR A 308 -15.81 -12.51 9.70
N ASN A 309 -15.27 -11.94 10.78
CA ASN A 309 -15.99 -11.68 12.02
C ASN A 309 -16.73 -10.33 11.98
N GLY A 310 -16.53 -9.56 10.91
CA GLY A 310 -17.11 -8.23 10.73
C GLY A 310 -16.31 -7.11 11.38
N ASN A 311 -15.14 -7.38 11.93
CA ASN A 311 -14.27 -6.30 12.42
C ASN A 311 -13.76 -5.48 11.24
N VAL A 312 -13.73 -4.17 11.42
CA VAL A 312 -13.21 -3.22 10.42
C VAL A 312 -11.77 -2.87 10.74
N TRP A 313 -10.87 -3.23 9.85
CA TRP A 313 -9.45 -2.91 9.91
C TRP A 313 -9.21 -1.63 9.12
N CYS A 314 -8.61 -0.62 9.77
CA CYS A 314 -8.57 0.76 9.30
C CYS A 314 -7.12 1.26 9.25
N GLY A 315 -6.59 1.58 8.06
CA GLY A 315 -5.34 2.31 7.94
C GLY A 315 -5.48 3.69 8.58
N TRP A 316 -4.49 4.14 9.39
CA TRP A 316 -4.59 5.36 10.18
C TRP A 316 -3.26 6.10 10.25
N GLY A 317 -3.34 7.44 10.38
CA GLY A 317 -2.19 8.32 10.51
C GLY A 317 -2.54 9.80 10.54
N TRP A 318 -1.56 10.64 10.21
CA TRP A 318 -1.64 12.11 10.09
C TRP A 318 -1.92 12.87 11.40
N GLY A 319 -2.01 12.19 12.54
CA GLY A 319 -2.14 12.80 13.86
C GLY A 319 -0.84 12.81 14.68
N GLY A 320 0.30 12.52 14.04
CA GLY A 320 1.60 12.34 14.68
C GLY A 320 2.01 10.86 14.72
N VAL A 321 3.25 10.57 15.11
CA VAL A 321 3.80 9.20 15.09
C VAL A 321 2.99 8.18 15.87
N ASP A 322 2.31 8.60 16.93
CA ASP A 322 1.49 7.72 17.76
C ASP A 322 0.14 7.34 17.12
N THR A 323 -0.20 7.96 15.97
CA THR A 323 -1.37 7.59 15.18
C THR A 323 -1.04 6.70 14.00
N ASN A 324 0.24 6.40 13.73
CA ASN A 324 0.64 5.61 12.58
C ASN A 324 0.36 4.12 12.79
N GLY A 325 -0.49 3.54 11.96
CA GLY A 325 -0.77 2.11 12.05
C GLY A 325 -2.14 1.68 11.56
N VAL A 326 -2.66 0.62 12.18
CA VAL A 326 -3.97 0.06 11.85
C VAL A 326 -4.81 -0.04 13.11
N ARG A 327 -5.96 0.61 13.13
CA ARG A 327 -7.01 0.41 14.14
C ARG A 327 -7.93 -0.72 13.73
N VAL A 328 -8.36 -1.54 14.70
CA VAL A 328 -9.34 -2.60 14.48
C VAL A 328 -10.58 -2.30 15.31
N HIS A 329 -11.71 -2.14 14.64
CA HIS A 329 -12.98 -1.85 15.28
C HIS A 329 -13.95 -3.03 15.18
N HIS A 330 -14.60 -3.36 16.29
CA HIS A 330 -15.72 -4.29 16.32
C HIS A 330 -16.92 -3.73 15.53
N PRO A 331 -17.86 -4.56 15.01
CA PRO A 331 -19.06 -4.09 14.30
C PRO A 331 -19.97 -3.10 15.06
N ASP A 332 -19.82 -2.99 16.37
CA ASP A 332 -20.51 -1.99 17.21
C ASP A 332 -19.78 -0.64 17.32
N GLY A 333 -18.62 -0.50 16.67
CA GLY A 333 -17.78 0.71 16.70
C GLY A 333 -16.69 0.70 17.77
N THR A 334 -16.66 -0.26 18.71
CA THR A 334 -15.65 -0.33 19.77
C THR A 334 -14.26 -0.57 19.19
N LEU A 335 -13.27 0.21 19.62
CA LEU A 335 -11.86 -0.01 19.30
C LEU A 335 -11.36 -1.26 20.02
N LEU A 336 -10.97 -2.28 19.24
CA LEU A 336 -10.49 -3.55 19.75
C LEU A 336 -8.96 -3.60 19.95
N ALA A 337 -8.23 -3.06 18.96
CA ALA A 337 -6.78 -3.10 18.96
C ALA A 337 -6.20 -2.00 18.08
N PHE A 338 -4.93 -1.71 18.33
CA PHE A 338 -4.10 -0.88 17.48
C PHE A 338 -2.80 -1.62 17.13
N LEU A 339 -2.50 -1.73 15.84
CA LEU A 339 -1.23 -2.22 15.33
C LEU A 339 -0.38 -1.01 14.93
N HIS A 340 0.62 -0.71 15.74
CA HIS A 340 1.53 0.42 15.53
C HIS A 340 2.54 0.15 14.40
N THR A 341 2.77 1.15 13.55
CA THR A 341 3.77 1.10 12.47
C THR A 341 4.65 2.35 12.48
N PRO A 342 5.86 2.30 11.87
CA PRO A 342 6.72 3.49 11.76
C PRO A 342 6.14 4.57 10.86
N GLU A 343 5.34 4.19 9.88
CA GLU A 343 4.76 5.05 8.86
C GLU A 343 3.22 5.09 9.00
N VAL A 344 2.60 6.13 8.47
CA VAL A 344 1.17 6.15 8.20
C VAL A 344 0.79 4.92 7.37
N ILE A 345 -0.32 4.29 7.66
CA ILE A 345 -0.90 3.26 6.81
C ILE A 345 -2.05 3.88 6.03
N ALA A 346 -1.81 4.08 4.73
CA ALA A 346 -2.80 4.62 3.81
C ALA A 346 -3.90 3.58 3.52
N ASN A 347 -3.51 2.35 3.18
CA ASN A 347 -4.47 1.31 2.84
C ASN A 347 -3.95 -0.08 3.22
N LEU A 348 -4.83 -1.07 3.21
CA LEU A 348 -4.50 -2.44 3.60
C LEU A 348 -5.36 -3.45 2.84
N CYS A 349 -4.87 -4.70 2.72
CA CYS A 349 -5.67 -5.81 2.25
C CYS A 349 -5.27 -7.12 2.96
N PHE A 350 -6.18 -8.07 2.96
CA PHE A 350 -5.88 -9.43 3.39
C PHE A 350 -5.46 -10.28 2.20
N GLY A 351 -4.43 -11.10 2.38
CA GLY A 351 -3.93 -11.97 1.33
C GLY A 351 -3.29 -13.26 1.86
N GLY A 352 -2.51 -13.91 1.00
CA GLY A 352 -1.98 -15.25 1.22
C GLY A 352 -3.05 -16.33 1.03
N VAL A 353 -2.63 -17.59 1.00
CA VAL A 353 -3.50 -18.75 0.71
C VAL A 353 -4.71 -18.84 1.66
N LYS A 354 -4.53 -18.46 2.93
CA LYS A 354 -5.59 -18.51 3.96
C LYS A 354 -6.28 -17.16 4.17
N ARG A 355 -5.91 -16.12 3.43
CA ARG A 355 -6.40 -14.75 3.60
C ARG A 355 -6.27 -14.22 5.05
N ASN A 356 -5.22 -14.64 5.74
CA ASN A 356 -4.89 -14.24 7.10
C ASN A 356 -3.53 -13.54 7.20
N ARG A 357 -2.98 -13.12 6.07
CA ARG A 357 -1.83 -12.25 6.00
C ARG A 357 -2.31 -10.84 5.67
N LEU A 358 -2.15 -9.93 6.63
CA LEU A 358 -2.47 -8.53 6.45
C LEU A 358 -1.29 -7.86 5.73
N PHE A 359 -1.56 -7.23 4.60
CA PHE A 359 -0.64 -6.35 3.88
C PHE A 359 -1.06 -4.90 4.08
N MET A 360 -0.09 -4.03 4.28
CA MET A 360 -0.33 -2.63 4.63
C MET A 360 0.59 -1.74 3.79
N CYS A 361 0.00 -0.78 3.10
CA CYS A 361 0.72 0.29 2.40
C CYS A 361 1.09 1.38 3.41
N GLY A 362 2.36 1.42 3.80
CA GLY A 362 2.98 2.57 4.44
C GLY A 362 3.28 3.65 3.38
N SER A 363 3.75 4.81 3.80
CA SER A 363 4.04 5.90 2.86
C SER A 363 5.01 5.45 1.76
N THR A 364 6.10 4.80 2.16
CA THR A 364 7.20 4.38 1.26
C THR A 364 7.52 2.90 1.34
N SER A 365 6.76 2.13 2.11
CA SER A 365 7.04 0.73 2.43
C SER A 365 5.79 -0.12 2.33
N ILE A 366 5.98 -1.43 2.17
CA ILE A 366 4.94 -2.43 2.35
C ILE A 366 5.25 -3.24 3.60
N TYR A 367 4.30 -3.25 4.53
CA TYR A 367 4.36 -4.07 5.73
C TYR A 367 3.44 -5.28 5.62
N SER A 368 3.77 -6.33 6.38
CA SER A 368 2.96 -7.54 6.42
C SER A 368 3.03 -8.21 7.79
N VAL A 369 1.92 -8.75 8.25
CA VAL A 369 1.84 -9.57 9.47
C VAL A 369 0.79 -10.67 9.29
N TYR A 370 1.10 -11.87 9.77
CA TYR A 370 0.07 -12.91 9.90
C TYR A 370 -0.79 -12.64 11.12
N VAL A 371 -2.10 -12.71 10.92
CA VAL A 371 -3.09 -12.46 11.96
C VAL A 371 -4.00 -13.68 12.16
N ASN A 372 -4.62 -13.77 13.34
CA ASN A 372 -5.65 -14.76 13.63
C ASN A 372 -7.03 -14.24 13.26
N ALA A 373 -7.11 -13.63 12.08
CA ALA A 373 -8.32 -13.15 11.45
C ALA A 373 -8.25 -13.51 9.97
N VAL A 374 -9.38 -13.74 9.34
CA VAL A 374 -9.46 -14.06 7.92
C VAL A 374 -10.15 -12.90 7.21
N GLY A 375 -9.52 -12.33 6.20
CA GLY A 375 -10.12 -11.26 5.41
C GLY A 375 -11.40 -11.72 4.71
N HIS A 376 -12.37 -10.81 4.62
CA HIS A 376 -13.56 -11.07 3.82
C HIS A 376 -13.19 -11.21 2.33
N ALA A 377 -13.87 -12.12 1.61
CA ALA A 377 -13.40 -12.65 0.33
C ALA A 377 -13.24 -11.62 -0.79
N MET A 378 -13.99 -10.53 -0.74
CA MET A 378 -14.07 -9.53 -1.81
C MET A 378 -13.42 -8.19 -1.43
N SER A 379 -12.59 -8.17 -0.42
CA SER A 379 -11.91 -6.96 0.07
C SER A 379 -10.40 -7.04 -0.12
#